data_beaabcee80a48b5798312639f52a180e
#
_entry.id   beaabcee80a48b5798312639f52a180e
#
_cell.length_a   1.000
_cell.length_b   1.000
_cell.length_c   1.000
_cell.angle_alpha   90.00
_cell.angle_beta   90.00
_cell.angle_gamma   90.00
#
_symmetry.space_group_name_H-M   'P 1'
#
loop_
_entity.id
_entity.type
_entity.pdbx_description
1 polymer ?
#
loop_
_entity_poly.entity_id
_entity_poly.type
_entity_poly.pdbx_seq_one_letter_code
_entity_poly.pdbx_strand_id
1 'polypeptide(L)'
;HGTGEPQKVELNAGKKWQIDAPLRQGMGAMRKAVNHMLPLAHAGKAQAADYDALGAEVSRQVAYIVENCKLDPKADAQLHIVIGEILGGVDAAQGKEGDKARAAGVVNIAQALNTYGRHFDHSGWQSIQMPH
;
A
#
# COMPACT_ATOMS: atom_id res chain seq x y z
N HIS A 1 -14.16 -13.97 -13.99
CA HIS A 1 -14.43 -14.61 -12.77
C HIS A 1 -15.22 -13.71 -11.86
N GLY A 2 -15.95 -13.34 -11.48
CA GLY A 2 -16.73 -12.38 -10.75
C GLY A 2 -17.08 -12.81 -9.35
N THR A 3 -16.19 -13.53 -8.72
CA THR A 3 -16.49 -13.98 -7.35
C THR A 3 -16.40 -12.88 -6.33
N GLY A 4 -15.71 -11.79 -6.66
CA GLY A 4 -15.51 -10.70 -5.72
C GLY A 4 -14.50 -10.97 -4.63
N GLU A 5 -13.90 -12.13 -4.61
CA GLU A 5 -12.87 -12.42 -3.62
C GLU A 5 -11.55 -11.79 -4.02
N PRO A 6 -10.86 -11.10 -3.09
CA PRO A 6 -9.56 -10.55 -3.40
C PRO A 6 -8.54 -11.67 -3.63
N GLN A 7 -7.63 -11.43 -4.54
CA GLN A 7 -6.52 -12.35 -4.75
C GLN A 7 -5.56 -12.25 -3.58
N LYS A 8 -4.97 -13.37 -3.22
CA LYS A 8 -3.97 -13.40 -2.16
C LYS A 8 -2.58 -13.36 -2.76
N VAL A 9 -1.72 -12.59 -2.12
CA VAL A 9 -0.30 -12.54 -2.48
C VAL A 9 0.35 -13.83 -1.99
N GLU A 10 1.16 -14.44 -2.84
CA GLU A 10 1.82 -15.70 -2.53
C GLU A 10 3.34 -15.54 -2.57
N LEU A 11 4.02 -16.38 -1.80
CA LEU A 11 5.47 -16.44 -1.81
C LEU A 11 5.97 -17.23 -3.03
N ASN A 12 7.23 -17.08 -3.35
CA ASN A 12 7.90 -17.79 -4.43
C ASN A 12 8.45 -19.12 -3.88
N ALA A 13 7.64 -20.16 -3.92
CA ALA A 13 8.00 -21.47 -3.35
C ALA A 13 8.50 -21.33 -1.91
N GLY A 14 7.78 -20.57 -1.11
CA GLY A 14 8.10 -20.32 0.31
C GLY A 14 9.13 -19.23 0.55
N LYS A 15 9.63 -18.59 -0.49
CA LYS A 15 10.62 -17.52 -0.37
C LYS A 15 10.04 -16.17 -0.78
N LYS A 16 10.62 -15.11 -0.24
CA LYS A 16 10.19 -13.76 -0.64
C LYS A 16 10.69 -13.43 -2.03
N TRP A 17 9.94 -12.58 -2.73
CA TRP A 17 10.30 -12.12 -4.07
C TRP A 17 11.38 -11.06 -3.99
N GLN A 18 12.32 -11.11 -4.92
CA GLN A 18 13.37 -10.10 -5.03
C GLN A 18 12.78 -8.79 -5.53
N ILE A 19 13.33 -7.68 -5.07
CA ILE A 19 12.90 -6.35 -5.48
C ILE A 19 14.05 -5.58 -6.11
N ASP A 20 13.71 -4.52 -6.83
CA ASP A 20 14.69 -3.61 -7.41
C ASP A 20 14.67 -2.26 -6.68
N ALA A 21 15.57 -1.36 -7.08
CA ALA A 21 15.72 -0.07 -6.42
C ALA A 21 14.47 0.82 -6.53
N PRO A 22 13.81 0.93 -7.70
CA PRO A 22 12.59 1.74 -7.76
C PRO A 22 11.47 1.24 -6.85
N LEU A 23 11.30 -0.07 -6.76
CA LEU A 23 10.28 -0.64 -5.88
C LEU A 23 10.61 -0.35 -4.41
N ARG A 24 11.88 -0.52 -4.04
CA ARG A 24 12.34 -0.20 -2.70
C ARG A 24 12.05 1.25 -2.34
N GLN A 25 12.38 2.17 -3.24
CA GLN A 25 12.18 3.59 -2.99
C GLN A 25 10.70 3.94 -2.86
N GLY A 26 9.89 3.48 -3.79
CA GLY A 26 8.46 3.81 -3.79
C GLY A 26 7.72 3.25 -2.59
N MET A 27 7.97 1.98 -2.24
CA MET A 27 7.31 1.36 -1.09
C MET A 27 7.76 1.98 0.22
N GLY A 28 9.05 2.30 0.33
CA GLY A 28 9.56 3.00 1.52
C GLY A 28 8.91 4.36 1.72
N ALA A 29 8.73 5.12 0.65
CA ALA A 29 8.06 6.42 0.71
C ALA A 29 6.59 6.29 1.12
N MET A 30 5.88 5.29 0.58
CA MET A 30 4.49 5.04 0.96
C MET A 30 4.37 4.65 2.42
N ARG A 31 5.27 3.77 2.88
CA ARG A 31 5.28 3.35 4.28
C ARG A 31 5.41 4.54 5.22
N LYS A 32 6.34 5.44 4.89
CA LYS A 32 6.59 6.63 5.70
C LYS A 32 5.36 7.53 5.77
N ALA A 33 4.73 7.78 4.63
CA ALA A 33 3.55 8.64 4.55
C ALA A 33 2.37 8.05 5.32
N VAL A 34 2.12 6.76 5.16
CA VAL A 34 1.01 6.09 5.85
C VAL A 34 1.27 6.01 7.34
N ASN A 35 2.51 5.70 7.73
CA ASN A 35 2.88 5.62 9.15
C ASN A 35 2.67 6.96 9.86
N HIS A 36 2.89 8.06 9.16
CA HIS A 36 2.63 9.40 9.70
C HIS A 36 1.13 9.66 9.87
N MET A 37 0.30 9.20 8.94
CA MET A 37 -1.14 9.46 8.95
C MET A 37 -1.96 8.59 9.89
N LEU A 38 -1.50 7.37 10.16
CA LEU A 38 -2.31 6.43 10.96
C LEU A 38 -2.74 6.97 12.31
N PRO A 39 -1.83 7.54 13.14
CA PRO A 39 -2.26 8.06 14.44
C PRO A 39 -3.25 9.21 14.32
N LEU A 40 -3.09 10.06 13.31
CA LEU A 40 -4.01 11.18 13.10
C LEU A 40 -5.40 10.67 12.69
N ALA A 41 -5.45 9.72 11.79
CA ALA A 41 -6.70 9.12 11.35
C ALA A 41 -7.40 8.39 12.50
N HIS A 42 -6.63 7.61 13.27
CA HIS A 42 -7.18 6.85 14.40
C HIS A 42 -7.74 7.77 15.49
N ALA A 43 -7.08 8.90 15.73
CA ALA A 43 -7.51 9.86 16.75
C ALA A 43 -8.65 10.78 16.27
N GLY A 44 -9.08 10.66 15.03
CA GLY A 44 -10.09 11.54 14.46
C GLY A 44 -9.60 12.96 14.23
N LYS A 45 -8.29 13.15 14.09
CA LYS A 45 -7.68 14.48 13.95
C LYS A 45 -7.31 14.81 12.50
N ALA A 46 -7.44 13.86 11.57
CA ALA A 46 -7.16 14.10 10.17
C ALA A 46 -8.34 14.78 9.49
N GLN A 47 -8.05 15.75 8.65
CA GLN A 47 -9.06 16.45 7.87
C GLN A 47 -9.08 15.94 6.44
N ALA A 48 -10.11 16.27 5.67
CA ALA A 48 -10.24 15.83 4.30
C ALA A 48 -8.99 16.17 3.47
N ALA A 49 -8.42 17.36 3.68
CA ALA A 49 -7.21 17.79 2.97
C ALA A 49 -6.01 16.89 3.30
N ASP A 50 -5.92 16.39 4.52
CA ASP A 50 -4.84 15.48 4.94
C ASP A 50 -4.97 14.15 4.22
N TYR A 51 -6.18 13.63 4.14
CA TYR A 51 -6.45 12.37 3.43
C TYR A 51 -6.19 12.52 1.94
N ASP A 52 -6.60 13.64 1.35
CA ASP A 52 -6.38 13.88 -0.08
C ASP A 52 -4.88 13.97 -0.39
N ALA A 53 -4.12 14.64 0.48
CA ALA A 53 -2.67 14.75 0.33
C ALA A 53 -1.98 13.39 0.42
N LEU A 54 -2.42 12.56 1.37
CA LEU A 54 -1.90 11.20 1.48
C LEU A 54 -2.18 10.40 0.22
N GLY A 55 -3.41 10.45 -0.27
CA GLY A 55 -3.79 9.75 -1.49
C GLY A 55 -2.95 10.18 -2.69
N ALA A 56 -2.71 11.49 -2.83
CA ALA A 56 -1.89 12.02 -3.91
C ALA A 56 -0.44 11.53 -3.81
N GLU A 57 0.11 11.49 -2.60
CA GLU A 57 1.49 11.02 -2.40
C GLU A 57 1.61 9.54 -2.73
N VAL A 58 0.67 8.72 -2.22
CA VAL A 58 0.70 7.28 -2.48
C VAL A 58 0.52 7.01 -3.97
N SER A 59 -0.40 7.71 -4.63
CA SER A 59 -0.62 7.56 -6.07
C SER A 59 0.63 7.91 -6.87
N ARG A 60 1.35 8.97 -6.46
CA ARG A 60 2.59 9.36 -7.12
C ARG A 60 3.65 8.26 -7.00
N GLN A 61 3.75 7.63 -5.84
CA GLN A 61 4.70 6.55 -5.64
C GLN A 61 4.32 5.31 -6.44
N VAL A 62 3.04 5.01 -6.53
CA VAL A 62 2.57 3.89 -7.38
C VAL A 62 2.95 4.16 -8.83
N ALA A 63 2.71 5.38 -9.32
CA ALA A 63 3.06 5.73 -10.70
C ALA A 63 4.57 5.59 -10.94
N TYR A 64 5.38 6.03 -10.00
CA TYR A 64 6.83 5.89 -10.09
C TYR A 64 7.24 4.42 -10.18
N ILE A 65 6.65 3.57 -9.35
CA ILE A 65 6.94 2.13 -9.37
C ILE A 65 6.54 1.53 -10.72
N VAL A 66 5.33 1.79 -11.17
CA VAL A 66 4.82 1.23 -12.42
C VAL A 66 5.70 1.64 -13.59
N GLU A 67 6.21 2.86 -13.58
CA GLU A 67 7.02 3.40 -14.67
C GLU A 67 8.46 2.88 -14.66
N ASN A 68 9.01 2.60 -13.49
CA ASN A 68 10.45 2.33 -13.35
C ASN A 68 10.80 0.92 -12.87
N CYS A 69 9.90 0.25 -12.18
CA CYS A 69 10.17 -1.07 -11.61
C CYS A 69 10.18 -2.14 -12.71
N LYS A 70 11.17 -3.02 -12.65
CA LYS A 70 11.29 -4.12 -13.62
C LYS A 70 11.59 -5.41 -12.88
N LEU A 71 10.55 -6.10 -12.48
CA LEU A 71 10.67 -7.36 -11.78
C LEU A 71 10.50 -8.54 -12.73
N ASP A 72 10.95 -9.70 -12.27
CA ASP A 72 10.59 -10.96 -12.87
C ASP A 72 9.06 -11.04 -13.03
N PRO A 73 8.53 -11.59 -14.14
CA PRO A 73 7.07 -11.59 -14.39
C PRO A 73 6.22 -12.18 -13.27
N LYS A 74 6.70 -13.22 -12.60
CA LYS A 74 5.94 -13.82 -11.50
C LYS A 74 5.89 -12.89 -10.29
N ALA A 75 7.01 -12.24 -9.97
CA ALA A 75 7.06 -11.26 -8.90
C ALA A 75 6.18 -10.05 -9.23
N ASP A 76 6.22 -9.61 -10.48
CA ASP A 76 5.42 -8.47 -10.94
C ASP A 76 3.92 -8.75 -10.81
N ALA A 77 3.49 -9.97 -11.10
CA ALA A 77 2.09 -10.35 -10.94
C ALA A 77 1.66 -10.24 -9.48
N GLN A 78 2.51 -10.65 -8.54
CA GLN A 78 2.23 -10.52 -7.12
C GLN A 78 2.22 -9.06 -6.67
N LEU A 79 3.12 -8.27 -7.21
CA LEU A 79 3.16 -6.84 -6.91
C LEU A 79 1.88 -6.15 -7.37
N HIS A 80 1.34 -6.53 -8.53
CA HIS A 80 0.10 -5.94 -9.02
C HIS A 80 -1.07 -6.17 -8.06
N ILE A 81 -1.11 -7.30 -7.36
CA ILE A 81 -2.13 -7.57 -6.35
C ILE A 81 -2.00 -6.56 -5.21
N VAL A 82 -0.78 -6.36 -4.72
CA VAL A 82 -0.51 -5.40 -3.65
C VAL A 82 -0.89 -3.98 -4.09
N ILE A 83 -0.48 -3.59 -5.30
CA ILE A 83 -0.79 -2.25 -5.83
C ILE A 83 -2.30 -2.04 -5.94
N GLY A 84 -3.04 -3.07 -6.39
CA GLY A 84 -4.49 -2.98 -6.47
C GLY A 84 -5.13 -2.69 -5.11
N GLU A 85 -4.65 -3.35 -4.07
CA GLU A 85 -5.13 -3.11 -2.71
C GLU A 85 -4.76 -1.71 -2.22
N ILE A 86 -3.55 -1.25 -2.52
CA ILE A 86 -3.12 0.11 -2.17
C ILE A 86 -4.04 1.13 -2.83
N LEU A 87 -4.31 0.98 -4.12
CA LEU A 87 -5.14 1.95 -4.85
C LEU A 87 -6.58 1.93 -4.38
N GLY A 88 -7.11 0.77 -3.98
CA GLY A 88 -8.43 0.70 -3.35
C GLY A 88 -8.48 1.50 -2.06
N GLY A 89 -7.43 1.41 -1.25
CA GLY A 89 -7.31 2.20 -0.03
C GLY A 89 -7.18 3.69 -0.32
N VAL A 90 -6.45 4.07 -1.38
CA VAL A 90 -6.34 5.46 -1.82
C VAL A 90 -7.72 6.02 -2.16
N ASP A 91 -8.51 5.28 -2.93
CA ASP A 91 -9.86 5.72 -3.30
C ASP A 91 -10.70 5.99 -2.06
N ALA A 92 -10.70 5.08 -1.10
CA ALA A 92 -11.45 5.27 0.14
C ALA A 92 -10.91 6.47 0.93
N ALA A 93 -9.60 6.61 1.05
CA ALA A 93 -8.98 7.72 1.78
C ALA A 93 -9.33 9.07 1.15
N GLN A 94 -9.48 9.11 -0.17
CA GLN A 94 -9.83 10.35 -0.90
C GLN A 94 -11.33 10.62 -0.93
N GLY A 95 -12.12 9.83 -0.21
CA GLY A 95 -13.53 10.09 -0.04
C GLY A 95 -14.46 9.54 -1.11
N LYS A 96 -13.95 8.71 -2.02
CA LYS A 96 -14.79 8.15 -3.10
C LYS A 96 -15.87 7.22 -2.58
N GLU A 97 -15.71 6.72 -1.35
CA GLU A 97 -16.72 5.86 -0.70
C GLU A 97 -17.40 6.57 0.47
N GLY A 98 -17.29 7.90 0.53
CA GLY A 98 -17.84 8.72 1.58
C GLY A 98 -16.81 9.07 2.65
N ASP A 99 -17.10 10.13 3.40
CA ASP A 99 -16.14 10.63 4.40
C ASP A 99 -15.89 9.62 5.53
N LYS A 100 -16.90 8.82 5.87
CA LYS A 100 -16.76 7.84 6.96
C LYS A 100 -15.78 6.73 6.61
N ALA A 101 -15.52 6.50 5.34
CA ALA A 101 -14.60 5.43 4.90
C ALA A 101 -13.15 5.89 4.78
N ARG A 102 -12.87 7.19 4.93
CA ARG A 102 -11.51 7.72 4.71
C ARG A 102 -10.47 7.09 5.64
N ALA A 103 -10.78 7.02 6.92
CA ALA A 103 -9.84 6.43 7.89
C ALA A 103 -9.60 4.95 7.59
N ALA A 104 -10.65 4.22 7.23
CA ALA A 104 -10.52 2.81 6.84
C ALA A 104 -9.63 2.65 5.62
N GLY A 105 -9.67 3.61 4.69
CA GLY A 105 -8.78 3.60 3.52
C GLY A 105 -7.32 3.64 3.91
N VAL A 106 -6.95 4.46 4.89
CA VAL A 106 -5.58 4.53 5.38
C VAL A 106 -5.15 3.20 6.00
N VAL A 107 -6.04 2.59 6.78
CA VAL A 107 -5.78 1.26 7.36
C VAL A 107 -5.58 0.22 6.26
N ASN A 108 -6.39 0.27 5.22
CA ASN A 108 -6.27 -0.67 4.10
C ASN A 108 -4.93 -0.53 3.37
N ILE A 109 -4.45 0.71 3.18
CA ILE A 109 -3.13 0.93 2.60
C ILE A 109 -2.05 0.34 3.51
N ALA A 110 -2.15 0.58 4.82
CA ALA A 110 -1.18 0.04 5.77
C ALA A 110 -1.16 -1.49 5.75
N GLN A 111 -2.32 -2.12 5.68
CA GLN A 111 -2.40 -3.58 5.60
C GLN A 111 -1.76 -4.11 4.31
N ALA A 112 -1.98 -3.44 3.19
CA ALA A 112 -1.36 -3.83 1.93
C ALA A 112 0.17 -3.70 2.00
N LEU A 113 0.67 -2.65 2.64
CA LEU A 113 2.11 -2.46 2.83
C LEU A 113 2.69 -3.54 3.74
N ASN A 114 1.96 -3.95 4.77
CA ASN A 114 2.40 -5.05 5.62
C ASN A 114 2.42 -6.37 4.84
N THR A 115 1.43 -6.60 3.99
CA THR A 115 1.42 -7.77 3.10
C THR A 115 2.65 -7.77 2.18
N TYR A 116 2.97 -6.62 1.62
CA TYR A 116 4.18 -6.47 0.82
C TYR A 116 5.42 -6.89 1.62
N GLY A 117 5.59 -6.39 2.83
CA GLY A 117 6.76 -6.71 3.66
C GLY A 117 6.90 -8.18 3.99
N ARG A 118 5.78 -8.90 4.06
CA ARG A 118 5.81 -10.35 4.32
C ARG A 118 6.16 -11.18 3.10
N HIS A 119 6.00 -10.63 1.89
CA HIS A 119 6.13 -11.39 0.65
C HIS A 119 7.28 -10.94 -0.26
N PHE A 120 7.83 -9.76 -0.02
CA PHE A 120 8.92 -9.20 -0.83
C PHE A 120 10.14 -8.96 0.05
N ASP A 121 11.31 -9.27 -0.49
CA ASP A 121 12.57 -9.15 0.26
C ASP A 121 13.07 -7.72 0.26
N HIS A 122 12.44 -6.90 1.09
CA HIS A 122 12.78 -5.49 1.26
C HIS A 122 13.61 -5.35 2.53
N SER A 123 14.92 -5.38 2.38
CA SER A 123 15.85 -5.32 3.50
C SER A 123 15.58 -4.09 4.38
N GLY A 124 15.46 -4.32 5.68
CA GLY A 124 15.20 -3.24 6.64
C GLY A 124 13.73 -2.85 6.76
N TRP A 125 12.82 -3.54 6.06
CA TRP A 125 11.39 -3.24 6.17
C TRP A 125 10.89 -3.52 7.58
N GLN A 126 10.17 -2.55 8.14
CA GLN A 126 9.51 -2.71 9.41
C GLN A 126 8.01 -2.64 9.19
N SER A 127 7.27 -3.60 9.74
CA SER A 127 5.82 -3.61 9.65
C SER A 127 5.24 -2.35 10.26
N ILE A 128 4.15 -1.87 9.68
CA ILE A 128 3.42 -0.74 10.22
C ILE A 128 2.58 -1.23 11.39
N GLN A 129 2.70 -0.57 12.56
CA GLN A 129 1.91 -0.90 13.72
C GLN A 129 0.48 -0.45 13.48
N MET A 130 -0.46 -1.39 13.58
CA MET A 130 -1.87 -1.06 13.41
C MET A 130 -2.44 -0.51 14.72
N PRO A 131 -3.28 0.55 14.65
CA PRO A 131 -3.93 1.08 15.86
C PRO A 131 -4.91 0.07 16.46
N HIS A 132 -5.03 0.13 17.76
CA HIS A 132 -5.96 -0.73 18.50
C HIS A 132 -7.33 -0.14 18.63
#